data_ef32599e28dec8f81508575d3d4f146b
#
_entry.id   ef32599e28dec8f81508575d3d4f146b
#
_cell.length_a   1.000
_cell.length_b   1.000
_cell.length_c   1.000
_cell.angle_alpha   90.00
_cell.angle_beta   90.00
_cell.angle_gamma   90.00
#
_symmetry.space_group_name_H-M   'P 1'
#
loop_
_entity.id
_entity.type
_entity.pdbx_description
1 polymer ?
#
loop_
_entity_poly.entity_id
_entity_poly.type
_entity_poly.pdbx_seq_one_letter_code
_entity_poly.pdbx_strand_id
1 'polypeptide(L)'
;MPAVTETFSLGAPVEIGRIEKELKKLWAEGEGAMTRASLINLAVYSEDAGSLETNTQLMSQLTENHACRAIVIEANRKADENHAEAWISAHCHVSRAGSRQICSEQVSFRLGGPCTALLTSIVFSHLDSDLPFYLWWQAEFRAPMDPLLWSWVDHLIYDSQTWKDPKAQMALVDVARKEADGRMVLCDLNWTRLDKIRAAIAQFFDPPAAHHHFDKIETVEITHAPGYRSTAILLIGWLASQLKWTDGKANGDRTFQLTNAARKKVMVTLSETAGEPIGALSVRSGNTEFAVSHSTGSDLLIVTRHDADQQRMDQVMPAGKNDVVALLSDELMRGGPHAVYARVIDRVRNLI
;
A
#
# COMPACT_ATOMS: atom_id res chain seq x y z
N MET A 1 14.11 -32.49 -10.43
CA MET A 1 14.90 -31.54 -11.17
C MET A 1 15.17 -30.36 -10.23
N PRO A 2 16.42 -29.92 -10.01
CA PRO A 2 16.66 -28.75 -9.19
C PRO A 2 16.09 -27.52 -9.91
N ALA A 3 15.34 -26.70 -9.19
CA ALA A 3 14.87 -25.41 -9.65
C ALA A 3 16.10 -24.57 -10.03
N VAL A 4 16.21 -24.19 -11.29
CA VAL A 4 17.16 -23.19 -11.73
C VAL A 4 16.69 -21.89 -11.09
N THR A 5 17.39 -21.43 -10.08
CA THR A 5 17.23 -20.09 -9.54
C THR A 5 17.74 -19.17 -10.64
N GLU A 6 16.86 -18.62 -11.46
CA GLU A 6 17.20 -17.52 -12.35
C GLU A 6 17.71 -16.39 -11.47
N THR A 7 19.01 -16.15 -11.52
CA THR A 7 19.64 -15.00 -10.84
C THR A 7 19.19 -13.78 -11.64
N PHE A 8 18.24 -13.03 -11.11
CA PHE A 8 17.75 -11.81 -11.76
C PHE A 8 18.90 -10.82 -11.80
N SER A 9 19.26 -10.37 -12.98
CA SER A 9 20.37 -9.43 -13.18
C SER A 9 19.92 -8.02 -12.79
N LEU A 10 20.69 -7.35 -11.95
CA LEU A 10 20.49 -5.92 -11.61
C LEU A 10 20.73 -4.99 -12.82
N GLY A 11 21.25 -5.52 -13.92
CA GLY A 11 21.62 -4.76 -15.10
C GLY A 11 23.12 -4.46 -15.18
N ALA A 12 23.51 -3.45 -15.94
CA ALA A 12 24.90 -3.06 -16.11
C ALA A 12 25.40 -2.20 -14.96
N PRO A 13 26.53 -2.55 -14.31
CA PRO A 13 27.13 -1.71 -13.27
C PRO A 13 27.61 -0.38 -13.88
N VAL A 14 27.47 0.71 -13.11
CA VAL A 14 27.78 2.05 -13.58
C VAL A 14 28.34 2.93 -12.44
N GLU A 15 29.27 3.83 -12.77
CA GLU A 15 29.68 4.89 -11.86
C GLU A 15 28.53 5.90 -11.66
N ILE A 16 28.22 6.27 -10.43
CA ILE A 16 27.08 7.15 -10.09
C ILE A 16 27.09 8.44 -10.93
N GLY A 17 28.25 9.08 -11.07
CA GLY A 17 28.38 10.31 -11.88
C GLY A 17 28.19 10.13 -13.40
N ARG A 18 28.07 8.89 -13.88
CA ARG A 18 27.92 8.57 -15.32
C ARG A 18 26.57 7.97 -15.68
N ILE A 19 25.67 7.81 -14.72
CA ILE A 19 24.37 7.14 -14.90
C ILE A 19 23.60 7.73 -16.10
N GLU A 20 23.40 9.04 -16.16
CA GLU A 20 22.64 9.67 -17.24
C GLU A 20 23.30 9.49 -18.62
N LYS A 21 24.64 9.47 -18.66
CA LYS A 21 25.38 9.22 -19.91
C LYS A 21 25.21 7.79 -20.38
N GLU A 22 25.30 6.83 -19.47
CA GLU A 22 25.19 5.40 -19.82
C GLU A 22 23.73 5.03 -20.13
N LEU A 23 22.73 5.62 -19.45
CA LEU A 23 21.33 5.49 -19.85
C LEU A 23 21.09 6.00 -21.28
N LYS A 24 21.67 7.16 -21.64
CA LYS A 24 21.55 7.68 -23.03
C LYS A 24 22.15 6.72 -24.07
N LYS A 25 23.25 6.03 -23.75
CA LYS A 25 23.85 5.03 -24.64
C LYS A 25 22.93 3.80 -24.77
N LEU A 26 22.38 3.31 -23.66
CA LEU A 26 21.45 2.18 -23.63
C LEU A 26 20.28 2.42 -24.61
N TRP A 27 19.77 3.64 -24.66
CA TRP A 27 18.69 4.02 -25.59
C TRP A 27 19.17 4.21 -27.02
N ALA A 28 20.41 4.65 -27.24
CA ALA A 28 20.96 4.84 -28.60
C ALA A 28 21.27 3.51 -29.28
N GLU A 29 21.63 2.48 -28.51
CA GLU A 29 21.95 1.13 -29.03
C GLU A 29 20.71 0.28 -29.29
N GLY A 30 19.54 0.66 -28.72
CA GLY A 30 18.27 -0.01 -28.94
C GLY A 30 17.71 0.33 -30.34
N GLU A 31 17.97 -0.53 -31.33
CA GLU A 31 17.51 -0.35 -32.70
C GLU A 31 16.00 -0.13 -32.80
N GLY A 32 15.55 1.09 -33.11
CA GLY A 32 14.26 1.49 -33.74
C GLY A 32 12.91 0.91 -33.26
N ALA A 33 12.91 -0.21 -32.54
CA ALA A 33 11.72 -0.93 -32.11
C ALA A 33 11.33 -0.64 -30.64
N MET A 34 12.19 0.03 -29.87
CA MET A 34 11.97 0.35 -28.45
C MET A 34 11.49 1.79 -28.29
N THR A 35 10.48 1.98 -27.46
CA THR A 35 9.99 3.31 -27.06
C THR A 35 10.17 3.45 -25.56
N ARG A 36 10.99 4.41 -25.14
CA ARG A 36 11.08 4.82 -23.74
C ARG A 36 9.76 5.48 -23.31
N ALA A 37 9.20 5.02 -22.20
CA ALA A 37 8.02 5.63 -21.61
C ALA A 37 8.18 5.76 -20.10
N SER A 38 7.78 6.92 -19.57
CA SER A 38 7.69 7.16 -18.12
C SER A 38 6.51 8.10 -17.87
N LEU A 39 5.60 7.70 -17.00
CA LEU A 39 4.45 8.49 -16.58
C LEU A 39 4.60 9.00 -15.16
N ILE A 40 5.46 8.35 -14.38
CA ILE A 40 5.75 8.67 -12.98
C ILE A 40 7.23 8.40 -12.69
N ASN A 41 7.76 9.04 -11.66
CA ASN A 41 8.96 8.59 -10.98
C ASN A 41 8.54 7.67 -9.84
N LEU A 42 9.11 6.47 -9.75
CA LEU A 42 8.85 5.52 -8.67
C LEU A 42 10.16 5.13 -8.01
N ALA A 43 10.41 5.63 -6.80
CA ALA A 43 11.53 5.19 -5.99
C ALA A 43 11.08 4.17 -4.95
N VAL A 44 11.89 3.13 -4.74
CA VAL A 44 11.71 2.11 -3.70
C VAL A 44 12.90 2.15 -2.78
N TYR A 45 12.63 2.33 -1.49
CA TYR A 45 13.65 2.35 -0.44
C TYR A 45 13.43 1.18 0.52
N SER A 46 14.46 0.38 0.73
CA SER A 46 14.46 -0.71 1.70
C SER A 46 15.79 -0.77 2.48
N GLU A 47 15.73 -1.25 3.73
CA GLU A 47 16.90 -1.53 4.57
C GLU A 47 17.12 -3.04 4.73
N ASP A 48 16.34 -3.88 4.06
CA ASP A 48 16.46 -5.32 4.12
C ASP A 48 17.54 -5.81 3.14
N ALA A 49 18.43 -6.67 3.61
CA ALA A 49 19.46 -7.26 2.77
C ALA A 49 18.85 -8.12 1.66
N GLY A 50 19.34 -7.96 0.43
CA GLY A 50 18.81 -8.67 -0.76
C GLY A 50 17.51 -8.05 -1.31
N SER A 51 17.08 -6.91 -0.77
CA SER A 51 15.90 -6.21 -1.27
C SER A 51 16.11 -5.60 -2.65
N LEU A 52 17.34 -5.33 -3.04
CA LEU A 52 17.65 -4.75 -4.35
C LEU A 52 17.19 -5.69 -5.48
N GLU A 53 17.56 -6.96 -5.39
CA GLU A 53 17.20 -8.01 -6.35
C GLU A 53 15.68 -8.27 -6.34
N THR A 54 15.09 -8.38 -5.15
CA THR A 54 13.66 -8.61 -4.98
C THR A 54 12.84 -7.43 -5.55
N ASN A 55 13.22 -6.20 -5.23
CA ASN A 55 12.52 -5.03 -5.73
C ASN A 55 12.73 -4.81 -7.23
N THR A 56 13.90 -5.18 -7.78
CA THR A 56 14.12 -5.17 -9.25
C THR A 56 13.16 -6.12 -9.96
N GLN A 57 12.92 -7.31 -9.40
CA GLN A 57 11.96 -8.26 -9.94
C GLN A 57 10.52 -7.73 -9.83
N LEU A 58 10.15 -7.11 -8.71
CA LEU A 58 8.85 -6.47 -8.54
C LEU A 58 8.65 -5.32 -9.55
N MET A 59 9.68 -4.50 -9.77
CA MET A 59 9.64 -3.44 -10.78
C MET A 59 9.44 -3.98 -12.19
N SER A 60 10.09 -5.09 -12.54
CA SER A 60 9.87 -5.75 -13.85
C SER A 60 8.41 -6.12 -14.07
N GLN A 61 7.74 -6.68 -13.05
CA GLN A 61 6.32 -7.02 -13.14
C GLN A 61 5.42 -5.77 -13.16
N LEU A 62 5.74 -4.77 -12.35
CA LEU A 62 4.95 -3.55 -12.23
C LEU A 62 4.97 -2.73 -13.52
N THR A 63 6.14 -2.65 -14.18
CA THR A 63 6.33 -1.89 -15.44
C THR A 63 5.59 -2.48 -16.63
N GLU A 64 5.08 -3.70 -16.56
CA GLU A 64 4.17 -4.24 -17.58
C GLU A 64 2.91 -3.39 -17.78
N ASN A 65 2.42 -2.79 -16.70
CA ASN A 65 1.19 -1.99 -16.70
C ASN A 65 1.41 -0.51 -16.35
N HIS A 66 2.55 -0.18 -15.71
CA HIS A 66 2.86 1.15 -15.19
C HIS A 66 4.24 1.61 -15.68
N ALA A 67 4.26 2.28 -16.81
CA ALA A 67 5.50 2.86 -17.32
C ALA A 67 6.04 3.90 -16.33
N CYS A 68 7.24 3.69 -15.80
CA CYS A 68 7.84 4.58 -14.83
C CYS A 68 9.36 4.71 -15.02
N ARG A 69 9.91 5.80 -14.49
CA ARG A 69 11.34 5.89 -14.18
C ARG A 69 11.53 5.31 -12.80
N ALA A 70 12.09 4.10 -12.70
CA ALA A 70 12.28 3.39 -11.46
C ALA A 70 13.63 3.71 -10.81
N ILE A 71 13.64 3.94 -9.49
CA ILE A 71 14.85 4.08 -8.68
C ILE A 71 14.73 3.07 -7.54
N VAL A 72 15.59 2.04 -7.50
CA VAL A 72 15.57 1.01 -6.46
C VAL A 72 16.76 1.18 -5.54
N ILE A 73 16.51 1.28 -4.23
CA ILE A 73 17.54 1.61 -3.23
C ILE A 73 17.50 0.57 -2.11
N GLU A 74 18.64 -0.13 -1.96
CA GLU A 74 18.95 -0.94 -0.77
C GLU A 74 19.95 -0.17 0.09
N ALA A 75 19.60 0.10 1.35
CA ALA A 75 20.41 0.89 2.26
C ALA A 75 20.80 0.07 3.50
N ASN A 76 22.07 -0.17 3.70
CA ASN A 76 22.59 -0.77 4.93
C ASN A 76 23.23 0.31 5.83
N ARG A 77 22.43 0.92 6.69
CA ARG A 77 22.89 1.99 7.60
C ARG A 77 23.91 1.50 8.65
N LYS A 78 23.98 0.18 8.88
CA LYS A 78 24.84 -0.44 9.89
C LYS A 78 26.13 -1.01 9.29
N ALA A 79 26.36 -0.82 7.98
CA ALA A 79 27.61 -1.28 7.37
C ALA A 79 28.79 -0.49 7.95
N ASP A 80 29.85 -1.22 8.28
CA ASP A 80 31.09 -0.62 8.80
C ASP A 80 31.84 0.13 7.71
N GLU A 81 31.72 -0.30 6.47
CA GLU A 81 32.37 0.29 5.31
C GLU A 81 31.44 1.23 4.54
N ASN A 82 32.02 2.30 4.05
CA ASN A 82 31.40 3.25 3.15
C ASN A 82 31.40 2.67 1.74
N HIS A 83 30.22 2.34 1.20
CA HIS A 83 30.11 1.91 -0.19
C HIS A 83 28.86 2.49 -0.86
N ALA A 84 28.99 2.76 -2.14
CA ALA A 84 27.89 3.16 -3.01
C ALA A 84 28.11 2.53 -4.38
N GLU A 85 27.25 1.60 -4.73
CA GLU A 85 27.27 0.90 -6.01
C GLU A 85 25.98 1.23 -6.77
N ALA A 86 26.06 1.28 -8.10
CA ALA A 86 24.90 1.55 -8.95
C ALA A 86 24.87 0.66 -10.19
N TRP A 87 23.65 0.37 -10.62
CA TRP A 87 23.35 -0.38 -11.86
C TRP A 87 22.27 0.33 -12.66
N ILE A 88 22.29 0.13 -13.96
CA ILE A 88 21.24 0.58 -14.87
C ILE A 88 20.63 -0.60 -15.62
N SER A 89 19.34 -0.59 -15.80
CA SER A 89 18.59 -1.58 -16.58
C SER A 89 17.38 -0.96 -17.26
N ALA A 90 16.76 -1.72 -18.15
CA ALA A 90 15.49 -1.37 -18.78
C ALA A 90 14.56 -2.57 -18.75
N HIS A 91 13.32 -2.35 -18.35
CA HIS A 91 12.24 -3.33 -18.38
C HIS A 91 11.38 -3.09 -19.62
N CYS A 92 11.46 -4.00 -20.59
CA CYS A 92 10.82 -3.84 -21.88
C CYS A 92 9.69 -4.86 -22.05
N HIS A 93 8.51 -4.39 -22.42
CA HIS A 93 7.33 -5.21 -22.64
C HIS A 93 6.75 -4.94 -24.03
N VAL A 94 6.27 -5.99 -24.70
CA VAL A 94 5.64 -5.83 -26.02
C VAL A 94 4.29 -5.15 -25.82
N SER A 95 4.07 -4.04 -26.56
CA SER A 95 2.78 -3.35 -26.48
C SER A 95 1.63 -4.27 -26.93
N ARG A 96 0.43 -4.07 -26.39
CA ARG A 96 -0.76 -4.83 -26.79
C ARG A 96 -1.07 -4.73 -28.28
N ALA A 97 -0.57 -3.72 -28.96
CA ALA A 97 -0.67 -3.55 -30.43
C ALA A 97 0.37 -4.35 -31.22
N GLY A 98 1.30 -5.08 -30.54
CA GLY A 98 2.13 -6.13 -31.12
C GLY A 98 3.36 -5.70 -31.91
N SER A 99 3.63 -4.41 -32.12
CA SER A 99 4.71 -3.97 -33.04
C SER A 99 5.85 -3.18 -32.38
N ARG A 100 5.68 -2.71 -31.14
CA ARG A 100 6.71 -1.92 -30.45
C ARG A 100 6.87 -2.37 -29.00
N GLN A 101 8.11 -2.34 -28.53
CA GLN A 101 8.40 -2.53 -27.12
C GLN A 101 8.30 -1.19 -26.39
N ILE A 102 7.59 -1.18 -25.26
CA ILE A 102 7.56 -0.07 -24.31
C ILE A 102 8.54 -0.42 -23.20
N CYS A 103 9.48 0.45 -22.94
CA CYS A 103 10.54 0.20 -21.98
C CYS A 103 10.54 1.29 -20.89
N SER A 104 10.61 0.84 -19.62
CA SER A 104 10.84 1.66 -18.44
C SER A 104 12.30 1.53 -18.03
N GLU A 105 12.97 2.64 -17.74
CA GLU A 105 14.35 2.62 -17.25
C GLU A 105 14.38 2.43 -15.74
N GLN A 106 15.42 1.74 -15.24
CA GLN A 106 15.67 1.57 -13.83
C GLN A 106 17.10 1.94 -13.48
N VAL A 107 17.27 2.67 -12.38
CA VAL A 107 18.54 2.90 -11.71
C VAL A 107 18.48 2.24 -10.34
N SER A 108 19.43 1.38 -10.05
CA SER A 108 19.50 0.65 -8.79
C SER A 108 20.74 1.08 -7.98
N PHE A 109 20.58 1.23 -6.66
CA PHE A 109 21.65 1.64 -5.75
C PHE A 109 21.75 0.70 -4.56
N ARG A 110 22.97 0.32 -4.21
CA ARG A 110 23.30 -0.31 -2.93
C ARG A 110 24.20 0.65 -2.14
N LEU A 111 23.71 1.09 -0.98
CA LEU A 111 24.35 2.09 -0.15
C LEU A 111 24.68 1.50 1.21
N GLY A 112 25.92 1.69 1.68
CA GLY A 112 26.37 1.25 3.00
C GLY A 112 26.97 2.36 3.84
N GLY A 113 26.77 2.26 5.17
CA GLY A 113 27.32 3.19 6.14
C GLY A 113 26.90 4.65 5.89
N PRO A 114 27.83 5.62 6.03
CA PRO A 114 27.59 7.04 5.77
C PRO A 114 27.06 7.36 4.38
N CYS A 115 27.29 6.51 3.35
CA CYS A 115 26.73 6.73 2.00
C CYS A 115 25.21 6.70 1.97
N THR A 116 24.54 6.13 2.98
CA THR A 116 23.08 6.19 3.11
C THR A 116 22.54 7.62 3.25
N ALA A 117 23.37 8.58 3.68
CA ALA A 117 23.03 10.01 3.70
C ALA A 117 22.92 10.63 2.29
N LEU A 118 23.40 9.93 1.25
CA LEU A 118 23.26 10.37 -0.15
C LEU A 118 21.86 10.12 -0.73
N LEU A 119 20.96 9.51 0.03
CA LEU A 119 19.60 9.15 -0.41
C LEU A 119 18.89 10.31 -1.12
N THR A 120 18.84 11.48 -0.48
CA THR A 120 18.18 12.69 -1.03
C THR A 120 18.83 13.12 -2.34
N SER A 121 20.15 13.16 -2.41
CA SER A 121 20.88 13.53 -3.62
C SER A 121 20.67 12.54 -4.76
N ILE A 122 20.63 11.24 -4.45
CA ILE A 122 20.39 10.17 -5.42
C ILE A 122 19.00 10.31 -6.00
N VAL A 123 17.97 10.44 -5.15
CA VAL A 123 16.59 10.55 -5.62
C VAL A 123 16.42 11.77 -6.52
N PHE A 124 16.89 12.94 -6.09
CA PHE A 124 16.67 14.18 -6.86
C PHE A 124 17.44 14.24 -8.16
N SER A 125 18.70 13.72 -8.18
CA SER A 125 19.52 13.79 -9.38
C SER A 125 19.02 12.90 -10.51
N HIS A 126 18.16 11.92 -10.21
CA HIS A 126 17.66 10.94 -11.19
C HIS A 126 16.15 10.99 -11.41
N LEU A 127 15.43 11.93 -10.79
CA LEU A 127 14.03 12.18 -11.09
C LEU A 127 13.89 12.85 -12.47
N ASP A 128 12.83 12.51 -13.18
CA ASP A 128 12.34 13.29 -14.29
C ASP A 128 11.48 14.43 -13.73
N SER A 129 11.90 15.68 -13.92
CA SER A 129 11.34 16.85 -13.24
C SER A 129 9.87 17.12 -13.51
N ASP A 130 9.37 16.64 -14.66
CA ASP A 130 8.00 16.90 -15.10
C ASP A 130 7.00 15.80 -14.67
N LEU A 131 7.48 14.76 -13.96
CA LEU A 131 6.67 13.62 -13.56
C LEU A 131 6.42 13.60 -12.05
N PRO A 132 5.21 13.18 -11.61
CA PRO A 132 4.93 13.04 -10.18
C PRO A 132 5.85 12.00 -9.55
N PHE A 133 6.22 12.26 -8.29
CA PHE A 133 7.16 11.43 -7.54
C PHE A 133 6.44 10.56 -6.50
N TYR A 134 6.50 9.24 -6.72
CA TYR A 134 6.05 8.21 -5.81
C TYR A 134 7.26 7.61 -5.08
N LEU A 135 7.24 7.66 -3.75
CA LEU A 135 8.25 7.03 -2.90
C LEU A 135 7.62 5.86 -2.14
N TRP A 136 8.00 4.64 -2.49
CA TRP A 136 7.63 3.45 -1.73
C TRP A 136 8.67 3.18 -0.65
N TRP A 137 8.26 3.44 0.60
CA TRP A 137 9.10 3.30 1.78
C TRP A 137 8.82 1.96 2.47
N GLN A 138 9.74 1.00 2.36
CA GLN A 138 9.60 -0.34 2.93
C GLN A 138 10.21 -0.46 4.35
N ALA A 139 10.98 0.52 4.79
CA ALA A 139 11.59 0.53 6.12
C ALA A 139 10.68 1.20 7.16
N GLU A 140 11.01 1.03 8.44
CA GLU A 140 10.42 1.86 9.49
C GLU A 140 10.89 3.31 9.36
N PHE A 141 9.97 4.26 9.57
CA PHE A 141 10.29 5.67 9.64
C PHE A 141 11.10 5.95 10.90
N ARG A 142 12.05 6.86 10.82
CA ARG A 142 12.92 7.25 11.95
C ARG A 142 13.11 8.76 11.98
N ALA A 143 13.21 9.31 13.20
CA ALA A 143 13.65 10.67 13.42
C ALA A 143 15.20 10.76 13.47
N PRO A 144 15.81 11.89 13.06
CA PRO A 144 15.15 13.03 12.44
C PRO A 144 14.70 12.73 11.01
N MET A 145 13.58 13.29 10.60
CA MET A 145 13.09 13.21 9.21
C MET A 145 13.89 14.22 8.37
N ASP A 146 14.25 13.85 7.14
CA ASP A 146 14.90 14.77 6.19
C ASP A 146 13.82 15.65 5.50
N PRO A 147 13.70 16.95 5.87
CA PRO A 147 12.66 17.81 5.31
C PRO A 147 12.79 17.96 3.80
N LEU A 148 14.01 17.94 3.27
CA LEU A 148 14.26 18.13 1.84
C LEU A 148 13.71 16.94 1.05
N LEU A 149 13.94 15.70 1.51
CA LEU A 149 13.38 14.51 0.87
C LEU A 149 11.85 14.57 0.83
N TRP A 150 11.23 14.80 1.99
CA TRP A 150 9.77 14.76 2.11
C TRP A 150 9.06 15.88 1.36
N SER A 151 9.68 17.04 1.20
CA SER A 151 9.12 18.16 0.46
C SER A 151 8.94 17.88 -1.05
N TRP A 152 9.63 16.88 -1.58
CA TRP A 152 9.55 16.50 -3.00
C TRP A 152 8.60 15.33 -3.27
N VAL A 153 8.20 14.59 -2.24
CA VAL A 153 7.35 13.42 -2.39
C VAL A 153 5.90 13.84 -2.63
N ASP A 154 5.35 13.50 -3.79
CA ASP A 154 3.93 13.70 -4.09
C ASP A 154 3.07 12.56 -3.49
N HIS A 155 3.56 11.33 -3.58
CA HIS A 155 2.88 10.13 -3.08
C HIS A 155 3.84 9.28 -2.23
N LEU A 156 3.50 9.12 -0.95
CA LEU A 156 4.25 8.26 -0.03
C LEU A 156 3.53 6.92 0.12
N ILE A 157 4.13 5.87 -0.45
CA ILE A 157 3.61 4.50 -0.36
C ILE A 157 4.31 3.78 0.80
N TYR A 158 3.53 3.10 1.64
CA TYR A 158 4.02 2.26 2.74
C TYR A 158 3.00 1.16 3.06
N ASP A 159 3.38 0.19 3.88
CA ASP A 159 2.47 -0.85 4.35
C ASP A 159 2.41 -0.82 5.89
N SER A 160 1.36 -0.23 6.44
CA SER A 160 1.17 -0.14 7.89
C SER A 160 0.90 -1.51 8.56
N GLN A 161 0.68 -2.55 7.78
CA GLN A 161 0.52 -3.91 8.28
C GLN A 161 1.81 -4.44 8.93
N THR A 162 2.97 -4.04 8.41
CA THR A 162 4.28 -4.51 8.86
C THR A 162 4.84 -3.77 10.09
N TRP A 163 4.19 -2.69 10.53
CA TRP A 163 4.70 -1.84 11.60
C TRP A 163 4.64 -2.51 12.96
N LYS A 164 5.76 -2.49 13.69
CA LYS A 164 5.87 -3.01 15.06
C LYS A 164 5.19 -2.09 16.07
N ASP A 165 5.34 -0.78 15.88
CA ASP A 165 4.68 0.27 16.67
C ASP A 165 3.89 1.20 15.74
N PRO A 166 2.62 0.86 15.42
CA PRO A 166 1.79 1.65 14.53
C PRO A 166 1.60 3.09 14.99
N LYS A 167 1.55 3.34 16.31
CA LYS A 167 1.35 4.68 16.86
C LYS A 167 2.56 5.58 16.62
N ALA A 168 3.75 5.08 16.92
CA ALA A 168 4.99 5.81 16.67
C ALA A 168 5.19 6.05 15.17
N GLN A 169 4.94 5.05 14.31
CA GLN A 169 5.08 5.17 12.88
C GLN A 169 4.09 6.17 12.27
N MET A 170 2.84 6.16 12.68
CA MET A 170 1.84 7.17 12.25
C MET A 170 2.26 8.60 12.63
N ALA A 171 2.86 8.79 13.81
CA ALA A 171 3.35 10.09 14.22
C ALA A 171 4.48 10.59 13.29
N LEU A 172 5.38 9.70 12.86
CA LEU A 172 6.46 10.04 11.93
C LEU A 172 5.94 10.32 10.51
N VAL A 173 4.98 9.54 10.02
CA VAL A 173 4.29 9.82 8.74
C VAL A 173 3.64 11.20 8.74
N ASP A 174 3.04 11.62 9.87
CA ASP A 174 2.50 12.98 10.00
C ASP A 174 3.57 14.07 9.94
N VAL A 175 4.76 13.83 10.48
CA VAL A 175 5.89 14.76 10.34
C VAL A 175 6.26 14.87 8.87
N ALA A 176 6.46 13.75 8.17
CA ALA A 176 6.75 13.76 6.72
C ALA A 176 5.70 14.53 5.92
N ARG A 177 4.41 14.31 6.21
CA ARG A 177 3.31 15.02 5.55
C ARG A 177 3.31 16.53 5.81
N LYS A 178 3.69 16.95 7.02
CA LYS A 178 3.82 18.38 7.36
C LYS A 178 4.98 19.03 6.63
N GLU A 179 6.11 18.35 6.52
CA GLU A 179 7.26 18.84 5.77
C GLU A 179 6.95 19.00 4.26
N ALA A 180 6.03 18.23 3.75
CA ALA A 180 5.50 18.36 2.38
C ALA A 180 4.36 19.40 2.25
N ASP A 181 4.17 20.31 3.21
CA ASP A 181 3.08 21.30 3.24
C ASP A 181 1.68 20.68 3.07
N GLY A 182 1.51 19.43 3.49
CA GLY A 182 0.26 18.68 3.34
C GLY A 182 -0.12 18.29 1.91
N ARG A 183 0.76 18.52 0.92
CA ARG A 183 0.54 18.14 -0.48
C ARG A 183 0.70 16.64 -0.72
N MET A 184 1.55 15.98 0.09
CA MET A 184 1.83 14.56 0.00
C MET A 184 0.56 13.72 0.18
N VAL A 185 0.31 12.83 -0.76
CA VAL A 185 -0.73 11.81 -0.66
C VAL A 185 -0.18 10.59 0.06
N LEU A 186 -0.87 10.15 1.12
CA LEU A 186 -0.51 8.96 1.87
C LEU A 186 -1.17 7.73 1.24
N CYS A 187 -0.37 6.77 0.83
CA CYS A 187 -0.73 5.57 0.10
C CYS A 187 -0.38 4.34 0.93
N ASP A 188 -1.29 3.89 1.78
CA ASP A 188 -1.10 2.74 2.65
C ASP A 188 -1.57 1.45 1.97
N LEU A 189 -0.67 0.54 1.65
CA LEU A 189 -1.01 -0.74 1.05
C LEU A 189 -1.93 -1.57 1.96
N ASN A 190 -1.82 -1.41 3.27
CA ASN A 190 -2.75 -2.01 4.23
C ASN A 190 -4.18 -1.50 4.07
N TRP A 191 -4.34 -0.21 3.73
CA TRP A 191 -5.62 0.38 3.38
C TRP A 191 -6.14 -0.10 2.02
N THR A 192 -5.28 -0.22 1.03
CA THR A 192 -5.61 -0.71 -0.31
C THR A 192 -6.10 -2.16 -0.26
N ARG A 193 -5.50 -2.98 0.59
CA ARG A 193 -5.92 -4.37 0.89
C ARG A 193 -7.39 -4.50 1.30
N LEU A 194 -7.97 -3.44 1.85
CA LEU A 194 -9.35 -3.40 2.30
C LEU A 194 -10.37 -2.96 1.23
N ASP A 195 -9.95 -2.55 0.04
CA ASP A 195 -10.82 -1.92 -0.95
C ASP A 195 -12.05 -2.74 -1.30
N LYS A 196 -11.86 -4.02 -1.61
CA LYS A 196 -12.97 -4.90 -2.01
C LYS A 196 -13.91 -5.21 -0.86
N ILE A 197 -13.39 -5.39 0.35
CA ILE A 197 -14.20 -5.60 1.55
C ILE A 197 -15.01 -4.35 1.87
N ARG A 198 -14.40 -3.16 1.80
CA ARG A 198 -15.12 -1.90 2.01
C ARG A 198 -16.22 -1.69 0.98
N ALA A 199 -15.94 -1.99 -0.29
CA ALA A 199 -16.94 -1.94 -1.35
C ALA A 199 -18.09 -2.93 -1.10
N ALA A 200 -17.78 -4.16 -0.69
CA ALA A 200 -18.78 -5.17 -0.36
C ALA A 200 -19.71 -4.73 0.79
N ILE A 201 -19.13 -4.12 1.83
CA ILE A 201 -19.92 -3.60 2.97
C ILE A 201 -20.76 -2.40 2.54
N ALA A 202 -20.20 -1.48 1.75
CA ALA A 202 -20.88 -0.27 1.32
C ALA A 202 -22.16 -0.60 0.53
N GLN A 203 -22.14 -1.65 -0.30
CA GLN A 203 -23.32 -2.08 -1.08
C GLN A 203 -24.56 -2.39 -0.22
N PHE A 204 -24.39 -2.88 1.01
CA PHE A 204 -25.53 -3.11 1.90
C PHE A 204 -26.28 -1.82 2.22
N PHE A 205 -25.57 -0.70 2.23
CA PHE A 205 -26.06 0.58 2.73
C PHE A 205 -26.23 1.63 1.63
N ASP A 206 -25.89 1.32 0.38
CA ASP A 206 -26.15 2.20 -0.78
C ASP A 206 -27.65 2.51 -0.97
N PRO A 207 -28.57 1.54 -0.84
CA PRO A 207 -29.98 1.85 -0.94
C PRO A 207 -30.45 2.73 0.23
N PRO A 208 -31.13 3.88 -0.02
CA PRO A 208 -31.62 4.76 1.05
C PRO A 208 -32.51 4.04 2.07
N ALA A 209 -33.24 3.01 1.63
CA ALA A 209 -34.06 2.16 2.49
C ALA A 209 -33.26 1.42 3.57
N ALA A 210 -31.95 1.22 3.37
CA ALA A 210 -31.08 0.57 4.36
C ALA A 210 -30.52 1.53 5.43
N HIS A 211 -30.64 2.84 5.24
CA HIS A 211 -30.05 3.82 6.17
C HIS A 211 -30.64 3.77 7.57
N HIS A 212 -31.86 3.25 7.75
CA HIS A 212 -32.47 3.08 9.07
C HIS A 212 -31.72 2.04 9.96
N HIS A 213 -30.84 1.23 9.36
CA HIS A 213 -29.99 0.30 10.10
C HIS A 213 -28.84 1.01 10.83
N PHE A 214 -28.32 2.17 10.34
CA PHE A 214 -27.14 2.82 10.89
C PHE A 214 -27.23 3.10 12.39
N ASP A 215 -28.39 3.59 12.85
CA ASP A 215 -28.63 3.90 14.25
C ASP A 215 -28.97 2.67 15.11
N LYS A 216 -29.13 1.52 14.48
CA LYS A 216 -29.48 0.25 15.12
C LYS A 216 -28.34 -0.74 15.15
N ILE A 217 -27.17 -0.39 14.61
CA ILE A 217 -25.98 -1.25 14.70
C ILE A 217 -25.56 -1.38 16.14
N GLU A 218 -25.47 -2.62 16.64
CA GLU A 218 -25.15 -2.97 18.02
C GLU A 218 -23.82 -3.71 18.12
N THR A 219 -23.54 -4.60 17.16
CA THR A 219 -22.31 -5.40 17.17
C THR A 219 -21.68 -5.46 15.81
N VAL A 220 -20.34 -5.50 15.80
CA VAL A 220 -19.50 -5.78 14.63
C VAL A 220 -18.50 -6.85 15.04
N GLU A 221 -18.39 -7.90 14.25
CA GLU A 221 -17.42 -8.97 14.44
C GLU A 221 -16.49 -9.01 13.23
N ILE A 222 -15.19 -9.01 13.46
CA ILE A 222 -14.18 -9.06 12.40
C ILE A 222 -13.23 -10.21 12.68
N THR A 223 -13.10 -11.12 11.72
CA THR A 223 -12.11 -12.21 11.75
C THR A 223 -10.94 -11.84 10.84
N HIS A 224 -9.73 -11.87 11.39
CA HIS A 224 -8.50 -11.58 10.64
C HIS A 224 -7.48 -12.70 10.77
N ALA A 225 -6.56 -12.79 9.79
CA ALA A 225 -5.43 -13.71 9.88
C ALA A 225 -4.37 -13.21 10.89
N PRO A 226 -3.51 -14.10 11.42
CA PRO A 226 -2.34 -13.71 12.20
C PRO A 226 -1.51 -12.65 11.48
N GLY A 227 -1.10 -11.60 12.21
CA GLY A 227 -0.34 -10.47 11.66
C GLY A 227 -1.20 -9.37 11.02
N TYR A 228 -2.51 -9.56 10.80
CA TYR A 228 -3.40 -8.59 10.15
C TYR A 228 -4.33 -7.83 11.11
N ARG A 229 -3.98 -7.78 12.41
CA ARG A 229 -4.74 -7.01 13.40
C ARG A 229 -4.83 -5.53 13.04
N SER A 230 -3.74 -4.92 12.54
CA SER A 230 -3.72 -3.52 12.09
C SER A 230 -4.69 -3.28 10.92
N THR A 231 -4.84 -4.24 10.02
CA THR A 231 -5.82 -4.23 8.92
C THR A 231 -7.26 -4.20 9.46
N ALA A 232 -7.56 -5.04 10.46
CA ALA A 232 -8.86 -5.04 11.12
C ALA A 232 -9.15 -3.70 11.85
N ILE A 233 -8.14 -3.11 12.50
CA ILE A 233 -8.28 -1.78 13.15
C ILE A 233 -8.54 -0.67 12.11
N LEU A 234 -7.88 -0.70 10.95
CA LEU A 234 -8.19 0.22 9.84
C LEU A 234 -9.64 0.07 9.38
N LEU A 235 -10.16 -1.15 9.33
CA LEU A 235 -11.56 -1.43 8.95
C LEU A 235 -12.54 -0.87 10.00
N ILE A 236 -12.23 -1.01 11.30
CA ILE A 236 -12.99 -0.37 12.40
C ILE A 236 -12.97 1.15 12.24
N GLY A 237 -11.80 1.74 12.01
CA GLY A 237 -11.64 3.17 11.80
C GLY A 237 -12.44 3.69 10.61
N TRP A 238 -12.51 2.90 9.52
CA TRP A 238 -13.34 3.22 8.37
C TRP A 238 -14.82 3.21 8.71
N LEU A 239 -15.34 2.15 9.36
CA LEU A 239 -16.73 2.08 9.80
C LEU A 239 -17.07 3.25 10.73
N ALA A 240 -16.22 3.53 11.72
CA ALA A 240 -16.40 4.64 12.64
C ALA A 240 -16.42 6.00 11.91
N SER A 241 -15.55 6.19 10.91
CA SER A 241 -15.51 7.41 10.10
C SER A 241 -16.77 7.59 9.25
N GLN A 242 -17.22 6.52 8.54
CA GLN A 242 -18.40 6.58 7.67
C GLN A 242 -19.70 6.73 8.46
N LEU A 243 -19.82 6.01 9.58
CA LEU A 243 -21.03 5.97 10.40
C LEU A 243 -21.03 7.02 11.54
N LYS A 244 -20.01 7.89 11.57
CA LYS A 244 -19.84 8.97 12.55
C LYS A 244 -19.83 8.46 14.01
N TRP A 245 -19.26 7.27 14.23
CA TRP A 245 -19.09 6.75 15.58
C TRP A 245 -17.99 7.50 16.32
N THR A 246 -18.17 7.65 17.63
CA THR A 246 -17.27 8.39 18.53
C THR A 246 -16.86 7.54 19.72
N ASP A 247 -16.00 8.09 20.57
CA ASP A 247 -15.62 7.56 21.89
C ASP A 247 -15.05 6.12 21.85
N GLY A 248 -14.30 5.81 20.79
CA GLY A 248 -13.65 4.51 20.64
C GLY A 248 -12.71 4.24 21.82
N LYS A 249 -13.01 3.22 22.62
CA LYS A 249 -12.13 2.73 23.69
C LYS A 249 -11.82 1.27 23.42
N ALA A 250 -10.52 0.96 23.40
CA ALA A 250 -10.08 -0.42 23.42
C ALA A 250 -10.36 -0.99 24.83
N ASN A 251 -10.97 -2.17 24.87
CA ASN A 251 -11.20 -2.93 26.09
C ASN A 251 -10.40 -4.23 25.98
N GLY A 252 -9.11 -4.12 26.21
CA GLY A 252 -8.12 -5.14 25.87
C GLY A 252 -7.82 -5.18 24.35
N ASP A 253 -7.18 -6.26 23.92
CA ASP A 253 -6.67 -6.36 22.53
C ASP A 253 -7.73 -6.75 21.49
N ARG A 254 -8.88 -7.26 21.92
CA ARG A 254 -9.88 -7.86 21.01
C ARG A 254 -11.21 -7.15 20.95
N THR A 255 -11.48 -6.22 21.85
CA THR A 255 -12.80 -5.62 21.99
C THR A 255 -12.70 -4.11 21.98
N PHE A 256 -13.59 -3.45 21.26
CA PHE A 256 -13.68 -1.99 21.20
C PHE A 256 -15.12 -1.59 21.45
N GLN A 257 -15.31 -0.57 22.26
CA GLN A 257 -16.62 0.04 22.49
C GLN A 257 -16.65 1.42 21.85
N LEU A 258 -17.56 1.61 20.91
CA LEU A 258 -17.81 2.89 20.24
C LEU A 258 -19.24 3.37 20.56
N THR A 259 -19.52 4.62 20.22
CA THR A 259 -20.86 5.22 20.38
C THR A 259 -21.34 5.68 19.03
N ASN A 260 -22.53 5.22 18.57
CA ASN A 260 -23.10 5.62 17.30
C ASN A 260 -23.76 7.01 17.35
N ALA A 261 -24.24 7.52 16.21
CA ALA A 261 -24.88 8.84 16.11
C ALA A 261 -26.13 8.96 17.01
N ALA A 262 -26.83 7.86 17.27
CA ALA A 262 -27.97 7.80 18.19
C ALA A 262 -27.57 7.65 19.68
N ARG A 263 -26.29 7.82 20.03
CA ARG A 263 -25.69 7.67 21.36
C ARG A 263 -25.84 6.26 21.97
N LYS A 264 -26.01 5.25 21.12
CA LYS A 264 -26.01 3.84 21.54
C LYS A 264 -24.60 3.27 21.44
N LYS A 265 -24.31 2.30 22.32
CA LYS A 265 -23.07 1.56 22.31
C LYS A 265 -23.01 0.60 21.14
N VAL A 266 -21.89 0.58 20.46
CA VAL A 266 -21.53 -0.40 19.43
C VAL A 266 -20.35 -1.20 19.94
N MET A 267 -20.49 -2.50 20.04
CA MET A 267 -19.43 -3.42 20.44
C MET A 267 -18.77 -3.99 19.19
N VAL A 268 -17.46 -3.82 19.09
CA VAL A 268 -16.66 -4.43 18.00
C VAL A 268 -15.75 -5.49 18.60
N THR A 269 -15.76 -6.69 18.04
CA THR A 269 -14.94 -7.82 18.50
C THR A 269 -14.03 -8.29 17.36
N LEU A 270 -12.75 -8.47 17.67
CA LEU A 270 -11.76 -9.07 16.78
C LEU A 270 -11.52 -10.52 17.17
N SER A 271 -11.49 -11.41 16.18
CA SER A 271 -11.04 -12.80 16.31
C SER A 271 -9.92 -13.09 15.33
N GLU A 272 -8.97 -13.91 15.75
CA GLU A 272 -7.84 -14.31 14.92
C GLU A 272 -8.02 -15.76 14.48
N THR A 273 -7.96 -16.00 13.15
CA THR A 273 -8.08 -17.31 12.55
C THR A 273 -7.20 -17.36 11.30
N ALA A 274 -6.49 -18.47 11.06
CA ALA A 274 -5.70 -18.62 9.85
C ALA A 274 -6.57 -18.49 8.59
N GLY A 275 -6.06 -17.81 7.57
CA GLY A 275 -6.78 -17.56 6.32
C GLY A 275 -6.40 -16.24 5.68
N GLU A 276 -7.37 -15.60 5.05
CA GLU A 276 -7.20 -14.32 4.36
C GLU A 276 -7.00 -13.15 5.37
N PRO A 277 -6.38 -12.03 4.96
CA PRO A 277 -6.14 -10.86 5.82
C PRO A 277 -7.35 -10.46 6.65
N ILE A 278 -8.51 -10.36 6.01
CA ILE A 278 -9.83 -10.29 6.66
C ILE A 278 -10.65 -11.46 6.13
N GLY A 279 -10.85 -12.47 6.96
CA GLY A 279 -11.61 -13.68 6.61
C GLY A 279 -13.12 -13.48 6.68
N ALA A 280 -13.58 -12.64 7.61
CA ALA A 280 -15.00 -12.33 7.74
C ALA A 280 -15.23 -10.98 8.42
N LEU A 281 -16.37 -10.38 8.09
CA LEU A 281 -16.96 -9.27 8.83
C LEU A 281 -18.46 -9.50 8.94
N SER A 282 -19.02 -9.32 10.14
CA SER A 282 -20.46 -9.31 10.39
C SER A 282 -20.85 -8.02 11.10
N VAL A 283 -21.95 -7.42 10.65
CA VAL A 283 -22.57 -6.22 11.24
C VAL A 283 -24.01 -6.55 11.60
N ARG A 284 -24.36 -6.48 12.88
CA ARG A 284 -25.71 -6.75 13.35
C ARG A 284 -26.45 -5.46 13.69
N SER A 285 -27.64 -5.32 13.14
CA SER A 285 -28.56 -4.18 13.33
C SER A 285 -29.94 -4.69 13.68
N GLY A 286 -30.25 -4.79 14.99
CA GLY A 286 -31.46 -5.44 15.47
C GLY A 286 -31.52 -6.90 15.02
N ASN A 287 -32.57 -7.26 14.26
CA ASN A 287 -32.77 -8.62 13.76
C ASN A 287 -32.15 -8.86 12.37
N THR A 288 -31.45 -7.87 11.80
CA THR A 288 -30.78 -7.99 10.50
C THR A 288 -29.28 -8.14 10.69
N GLU A 289 -28.69 -9.08 9.99
CA GLU A 289 -27.24 -9.29 9.92
C GLU A 289 -26.73 -9.07 8.50
N PHE A 290 -25.67 -8.29 8.36
CA PHE A 290 -24.93 -8.08 7.13
C PHE A 290 -23.55 -8.72 7.30
N ALA A 291 -23.20 -9.64 6.43
CA ALA A 291 -21.92 -10.35 6.52
C ALA A 291 -21.18 -10.35 5.18
N VAL A 292 -19.86 -10.24 5.28
CA VAL A 292 -18.91 -10.44 4.18
C VAL A 292 -17.96 -11.54 4.63
N SER A 293 -17.77 -12.56 3.83
CA SER A 293 -16.81 -13.64 4.10
C SER A 293 -15.89 -13.85 2.91
N HIS A 294 -14.62 -14.16 3.22
CA HIS A 294 -13.57 -14.47 2.27
C HIS A 294 -12.95 -15.80 2.66
N SER A 295 -13.24 -16.84 1.91
CA SER A 295 -12.68 -18.17 2.13
C SER A 295 -11.23 -18.22 1.66
N THR A 296 -10.37 -18.92 2.40
CA THR A 296 -8.95 -19.07 2.09
C THR A 296 -8.74 -19.58 0.66
N GLY A 297 -7.90 -18.84 -0.10
CA GLY A 297 -7.58 -19.18 -1.48
C GLY A 297 -8.70 -18.94 -2.48
N SER A 298 -9.78 -18.26 -2.10
CA SER A 298 -10.87 -17.88 -2.99
C SER A 298 -10.61 -16.50 -3.60
N ASP A 299 -10.85 -16.35 -4.90
CA ASP A 299 -10.86 -15.05 -5.59
C ASP A 299 -12.18 -14.29 -5.40
N LEU A 300 -13.08 -14.79 -4.53
CA LEU A 300 -14.43 -14.28 -4.36
C LEU A 300 -14.76 -13.97 -2.91
N LEU A 301 -15.45 -12.86 -2.69
CA LEU A 301 -16.15 -12.51 -1.46
C LEU A 301 -17.59 -13.00 -1.57
N ILE A 302 -18.10 -13.57 -0.48
CA ILE A 302 -19.54 -13.87 -0.32
C ILE A 302 -20.13 -12.78 0.56
N VAL A 303 -21.15 -12.11 0.05
CA VAL A 303 -21.83 -10.98 0.68
C VAL A 303 -23.26 -11.42 1.00
N THR A 304 -23.59 -11.49 2.29
CA THR A 304 -24.83 -12.08 2.77
C THR A 304 -25.61 -11.07 3.61
N ARG A 305 -26.93 -11.00 3.36
CA ARG A 305 -27.89 -10.31 4.24
C ARG A 305 -28.90 -11.32 4.78
N HIS A 306 -29.05 -11.33 6.10
CA HIS A 306 -30.09 -12.09 6.81
C HIS A 306 -31.05 -11.15 7.49
N ASP A 307 -32.32 -11.23 7.12
CA ASP A 307 -33.40 -10.49 7.78
C ASP A 307 -34.16 -11.39 8.77
N ALA A 308 -34.96 -10.78 9.68
CA ALA A 308 -35.73 -11.47 10.69
C ALA A 308 -36.67 -12.54 10.12
N ASP A 309 -37.17 -12.35 8.89
CA ASP A 309 -38.06 -13.26 8.19
C ASP A 309 -37.35 -14.41 7.47
N GLN A 310 -36.07 -14.65 7.82
CA GLN A 310 -35.19 -15.68 7.26
C GLN A 310 -34.92 -15.54 5.74
N GLN A 311 -35.20 -14.41 5.14
CA GLN A 311 -34.77 -14.14 3.77
C GLN A 311 -33.24 -13.97 3.76
N ARG A 312 -32.55 -14.92 3.17
CA ARG A 312 -31.12 -14.86 2.89
C ARG A 312 -30.92 -14.39 1.47
N MET A 313 -30.13 -13.32 1.33
CA MET A 313 -29.66 -12.84 0.03
C MET A 313 -28.15 -12.98 0.01
N ASP A 314 -27.67 -13.83 -0.88
CA ASP A 314 -26.24 -14.01 -1.11
C ASP A 314 -25.85 -13.36 -2.44
N GLN A 315 -24.79 -12.59 -2.42
CA GLN A 315 -24.13 -12.05 -3.62
C GLN A 315 -22.68 -12.46 -3.61
N VAL A 316 -22.08 -12.52 -4.77
CA VAL A 316 -20.68 -12.86 -4.95
C VAL A 316 -19.98 -11.69 -5.61
N MET A 317 -18.84 -11.29 -5.06
CA MET A 317 -18.02 -10.22 -5.58
C MET A 317 -16.57 -10.70 -5.73
N PRO A 318 -15.79 -10.13 -6.68
CA PRO A 318 -14.37 -10.40 -6.72
C PRO A 318 -13.67 -9.95 -5.42
N ALA A 319 -12.85 -10.81 -4.85
CA ALA A 319 -11.91 -10.45 -3.80
C ALA A 319 -10.71 -9.73 -4.44
N GLY A 320 -10.08 -8.83 -3.70
CA GLY A 320 -8.81 -8.25 -4.10
C GLY A 320 -7.68 -9.26 -3.96
N LYS A 321 -6.63 -9.11 -4.74
CA LYS A 321 -5.38 -9.82 -4.52
C LYS A 321 -4.61 -9.17 -3.38
N ASN A 322 -3.90 -9.98 -2.59
CA ASN A 322 -3.12 -9.50 -1.46
C ASN A 322 -1.60 -9.50 -1.73
N ASP A 323 -1.17 -9.85 -2.95
CA ASP A 323 0.23 -9.74 -3.33
C ASP A 323 0.64 -8.26 -3.54
N VAL A 324 1.91 -7.97 -3.28
CA VAL A 324 2.42 -6.60 -3.25
C VAL A 324 2.36 -5.91 -4.62
N VAL A 325 2.52 -6.65 -5.72
CA VAL A 325 2.45 -6.08 -7.08
C VAL A 325 1.03 -5.64 -7.40
N ALA A 326 0.03 -6.45 -7.05
CA ALA A 326 -1.36 -6.09 -7.23
C ALA A 326 -1.75 -4.87 -6.39
N LEU A 327 -1.35 -4.83 -5.11
CA LEU A 327 -1.62 -3.69 -4.22
C LEU A 327 -0.98 -2.39 -4.72
N LEU A 328 0.28 -2.46 -5.17
CA LEU A 328 0.96 -1.32 -5.78
C LEU A 328 0.28 -0.88 -7.07
N SER A 329 -0.09 -1.84 -7.93
CA SER A 329 -0.78 -1.54 -9.18
C SER A 329 -2.12 -0.84 -8.93
N ASP A 330 -2.92 -1.33 -7.98
CA ASP A 330 -4.18 -0.70 -7.57
C ASP A 330 -3.94 0.72 -7.03
N GLU A 331 -2.87 0.93 -6.27
CA GLU A 331 -2.51 2.21 -5.72
C GLU A 331 -2.07 3.21 -6.79
N LEU A 332 -1.21 2.79 -7.72
CA LEU A 332 -0.75 3.62 -8.84
C LEU A 332 -1.89 3.98 -9.82
N MET A 333 -2.86 3.08 -10.01
CA MET A 333 -4.03 3.37 -10.85
C MET A 333 -5.02 4.33 -10.20
N ARG A 334 -5.07 4.37 -8.87
CA ARG A 334 -6.05 5.19 -8.15
C ARG A 334 -5.82 6.67 -8.36
N GLY A 335 -4.59 7.13 -8.24
CA GLY A 335 -4.24 8.54 -8.33
C GLY A 335 -5.04 9.46 -7.39
N GLY A 336 -4.63 10.69 -7.24
CA GLY A 336 -5.37 11.71 -6.50
C GLY A 336 -5.38 11.54 -4.97
N PRO A 337 -6.03 12.45 -4.25
CA PRO A 337 -5.99 12.50 -2.79
C PRO A 337 -6.84 11.39 -2.15
N HIS A 338 -6.30 10.73 -1.14
CA HIS A 338 -6.98 9.69 -0.35
C HIS A 338 -7.77 10.29 0.82
N ALA A 339 -8.75 11.16 0.52
CA ALA A 339 -9.49 11.91 1.54
C ALA A 339 -10.24 11.01 2.55
N VAL A 340 -10.68 9.82 2.15
CA VAL A 340 -11.31 8.87 3.07
C VAL A 340 -10.27 8.31 4.03
N TYR A 341 -9.12 7.87 3.53
CA TYR A 341 -8.03 7.35 4.35
C TYR A 341 -7.52 8.38 5.37
N ALA A 342 -7.35 9.62 4.95
CA ALA A 342 -6.91 10.70 5.85
C ALA A 342 -7.85 10.86 7.07
N ARG A 343 -9.17 10.77 6.86
CA ARG A 343 -10.16 10.81 7.97
C ARG A 343 -10.11 9.54 8.84
N VAL A 344 -9.79 8.39 8.25
CA VAL A 344 -9.69 7.11 8.96
C VAL A 344 -8.50 7.09 9.90
N ILE A 345 -7.34 7.60 9.48
CA ILE A 345 -6.14 7.68 10.33
C ILE A 345 -6.44 8.40 11.65
N ASP A 346 -7.18 9.51 11.61
CA ASP A 346 -7.54 10.26 12.83
C ASP A 346 -8.40 9.43 13.79
N ARG A 347 -9.24 8.54 13.29
CA ARG A 347 -10.04 7.61 14.10
C ARG A 347 -9.20 6.46 14.67
N VAL A 348 -8.34 5.90 13.83
CA VAL A 348 -7.46 4.77 14.21
C VAL A 348 -6.53 5.14 15.36
N ARG A 349 -6.00 6.36 15.40
CA ARG A 349 -5.14 6.83 16.50
C ARG A 349 -5.77 6.72 17.88
N ASN A 350 -7.08 6.79 17.96
CA ASN A 350 -7.80 6.63 19.22
C ASN A 350 -8.07 5.16 19.57
N LEU A 351 -7.80 4.24 18.66
CA LEU A 351 -8.04 2.81 18.82
C LEU A 351 -6.76 1.99 19.09
N ILE A 352 -5.55 2.59 18.85
CA ILE A 352 -4.24 1.97 19.05
C ILE A 352 -3.50 2.53 20.26
#